data_537a4b60eda458ddfbf4ca4a1f878501
#
_entry.id   537a4b60eda458ddfbf4ca4a1f878501
#
_cell.length_a   1.000
_cell.length_b   1.000
_cell.length_c   1.000
_cell.angle_alpha   90.00
_cell.angle_beta   90.00
_cell.angle_gamma   90.00
#
_symmetry.space_group_name_H-M   'P 1'
#
loop_
_entity.id
_entity.type
_entity.pdbx_description
1 polymer ?
#
loop_
_entity_poly.entity_id
_entity_poly.type
_entity_poly.pdbx_seq_one_letter_code
_entity_poly.pdbx_strand_id
1 'polypeptide(L)'
;TTLFRSMVIFLDPKFRLSPSEEKYRYQQHNNGVHDEDYRLFLSKLFKPLKGRLEEGSRGLDFGCGPGPALAEMLKEDGFYMDLYDPFFFKEILVFSKTYDFITCTETAEHFFSPKKEFDTLNSLLKPNGWLGVMTCFLTKKEAFDKWYYRRDPTHVVFYAEKTFEVIAMQRGWNCEIVTKDVVLFYKP
;
A
#
# COMPACT_ATOMS: atom_id res chain seq x y z
N THR A 1 -3.61 9.77 29.80
CA THR A 1 -3.41 9.88 28.34
C THR A 1 -2.56 8.72 27.91
N THR A 2 -3.17 7.67 27.36
CA THR A 2 -2.45 6.50 26.83
C THR A 2 -1.77 6.94 25.55
N LEU A 3 -0.46 7.19 25.62
CA LEU A 3 0.36 7.42 24.44
C LEU A 3 0.44 6.10 23.66
N PHE A 4 -0.37 5.96 22.63
CA PHE A 4 -0.27 4.86 21.68
C PHE A 4 1.03 5.07 20.88
N ARG A 5 2.08 4.37 21.27
CA ARG A 5 3.29 4.28 20.46
C ARG A 5 2.97 3.43 19.24
N SER A 6 2.90 4.07 18.08
CA SER A 6 2.60 3.38 16.80
C SER A 6 3.72 2.47 16.32
N MET A 7 4.90 2.53 16.94
CA MET A 7 6.12 1.79 16.57
C MET A 7 6.58 2.01 15.11
N VAL A 8 6.10 3.06 14.45
CA VAL A 8 6.58 3.47 13.14
C VAL A 8 8.00 4.04 13.26
N ILE A 9 8.85 3.71 12.28
CA ILE A 9 10.20 4.28 12.18
C ILE A 9 10.26 5.10 10.88
N PHE A 10 10.87 6.28 10.93
CA PHE A 10 11.07 7.14 9.76
C PHE A 10 12.54 7.29 9.44
N LEU A 11 12.84 7.32 8.13
CA LEU A 11 14.13 7.79 7.64
C LEU A 11 14.26 9.29 7.88
N ASP A 12 15.40 9.75 8.40
CA ASP A 12 15.70 11.18 8.54
C ASP A 12 15.60 11.84 7.14
N PRO A 13 14.85 12.95 7.01
CA PRO A 13 14.63 13.63 5.72
C PRO A 13 15.89 13.96 4.93
N LYS A 14 17.02 14.18 5.60
CA LYS A 14 18.31 14.47 4.93
C LYS A 14 18.86 13.32 4.11
N PHE A 15 18.37 12.10 4.31
CA PHE A 15 18.80 10.89 3.57
C PHE A 15 17.80 10.47 2.48
N ARG A 16 16.72 11.21 2.31
CA ARG A 16 15.72 10.91 1.26
C ARG A 16 16.30 11.23 -0.12
N LEU A 17 15.95 10.40 -1.07
CA LEU A 17 16.30 10.63 -2.48
C LEU A 17 15.51 11.81 -3.05
N SER A 18 16.04 12.43 -4.09
CA SER A 18 15.28 13.34 -4.93
C SER A 18 14.25 12.59 -5.77
N PRO A 19 13.17 13.26 -6.24
CA PRO A 19 12.15 12.59 -7.09
C PRO A 19 12.72 11.96 -8.37
N SER A 20 13.80 12.50 -8.92
CA SER A 20 14.45 11.93 -10.10
C SER A 20 15.22 10.64 -9.80
N GLU A 21 15.87 10.58 -8.65
CA GLU A 21 16.57 9.37 -8.19
C GLU A 21 15.56 8.26 -7.82
N GLU A 22 14.45 8.60 -7.14
CA GLU A 22 13.37 7.66 -6.85
C GLU A 22 12.80 7.07 -8.15
N LYS A 23 12.43 7.93 -9.12
CA LYS A 23 11.89 7.50 -10.41
C LYS A 23 12.87 6.58 -11.14
N TYR A 24 14.15 6.94 -11.17
CA TYR A 24 15.18 6.09 -11.77
C TYR A 24 15.24 4.72 -11.10
N ARG A 25 15.19 4.67 -9.78
CA ARG A 25 15.18 3.42 -9.02
C ARG A 25 13.99 2.54 -9.37
N TYR A 26 12.77 3.10 -9.41
CA TYR A 26 11.55 2.37 -9.76
C TYR A 26 11.57 1.81 -11.19
N GLN A 27 12.22 2.50 -12.12
CA GLN A 27 12.40 1.99 -13.50
C GLN A 27 13.32 0.78 -13.60
N GLN A 28 14.13 0.50 -12.58
CA GLN A 28 14.99 -0.70 -12.54
C GLN A 28 14.23 -1.96 -12.07
N HIS A 29 13.03 -1.81 -11.54
CA HIS A 29 12.21 -2.95 -11.13
C HIS A 29 11.60 -3.59 -12.38
N ASN A 30 11.90 -4.87 -12.58
CA ASN A 30 11.42 -5.64 -13.74
C ASN A 30 10.15 -6.43 -13.39
N ASN A 31 9.13 -5.75 -12.86
CA ASN A 31 7.88 -6.34 -12.40
C ASN A 31 6.84 -6.25 -13.52
N GLY A 32 6.97 -7.10 -14.53
CA GLY A 32 6.02 -7.15 -15.65
C GLY A 32 4.64 -7.68 -15.24
N VAL A 33 3.58 -7.21 -15.92
CA VAL A 33 2.18 -7.64 -15.65
C VAL A 33 1.95 -9.13 -15.86
N HIS A 34 2.79 -9.79 -16.66
CA HIS A 34 2.74 -11.23 -16.96
C HIS A 34 3.82 -12.04 -16.23
N ASP A 35 4.59 -11.42 -15.33
CA ASP A 35 5.59 -12.12 -14.52
C ASP A 35 4.89 -13.03 -13.50
N GLU A 36 5.01 -14.34 -13.69
CA GLU A 36 4.32 -15.34 -12.86
C GLU A 36 4.78 -15.31 -11.41
N ASP A 37 6.08 -15.12 -11.15
CA ASP A 37 6.63 -15.06 -9.81
C ASP A 37 6.13 -13.80 -9.08
N TYR A 38 6.09 -12.67 -9.78
CA TYR A 38 5.54 -11.44 -9.23
C TYR A 38 4.03 -11.54 -8.97
N ARG A 39 3.26 -12.12 -9.88
CA ARG A 39 1.83 -12.40 -9.68
C ARG A 39 1.59 -13.35 -8.50
N LEU A 40 2.43 -14.37 -8.35
CA LEU A 40 2.38 -15.25 -7.18
C LEU A 40 2.65 -14.48 -5.88
N PHE A 41 3.65 -13.59 -5.88
CA PHE A 41 3.93 -12.70 -4.73
C PHE A 41 2.72 -11.82 -4.40
N LEU A 42 2.11 -11.16 -5.39
CA LEU A 42 0.93 -10.31 -5.24
C LEU A 42 -0.31 -11.09 -4.78
N SER A 43 -0.36 -12.40 -5.03
CA SER A 43 -1.48 -13.25 -4.61
C SER A 43 -1.69 -13.28 -3.10
N LYS A 44 -0.71 -12.89 -2.31
CA LYS A 44 -0.81 -12.73 -0.85
C LYS A 44 -1.86 -11.68 -0.46
N LEU A 45 -1.96 -10.58 -1.23
CA LEU A 45 -2.99 -9.56 -1.06
C LEU A 45 -4.23 -9.87 -1.89
N PHE A 46 -4.06 -10.27 -3.16
CA PHE A 46 -5.15 -10.53 -4.09
C PHE A 46 -6.19 -11.51 -3.52
N LYS A 47 -5.74 -12.69 -3.06
CA LYS A 47 -6.66 -13.75 -2.61
C LYS A 47 -7.52 -13.34 -1.41
N PRO A 48 -6.95 -12.83 -0.29
CA PRO A 48 -7.76 -12.43 0.85
C PRO A 48 -8.63 -11.21 0.56
N LEU A 49 -8.19 -10.25 -0.26
CA LEU A 49 -8.99 -9.09 -0.63
C LEU A 49 -10.18 -9.49 -1.51
N LYS A 50 -9.93 -10.26 -2.59
CA LYS A 50 -10.98 -10.74 -3.50
C LYS A 50 -12.14 -11.40 -2.76
N GLY A 51 -11.86 -12.22 -1.76
CA GLY A 51 -12.90 -12.92 -0.96
C GLY A 51 -13.82 -12.00 -0.16
N ARG A 52 -13.56 -10.69 -0.14
CA ARG A 52 -14.33 -9.66 0.57
C ARG A 52 -15.05 -8.68 -0.36
N LEU A 53 -14.81 -8.79 -1.66
CA LEU A 53 -15.35 -7.88 -2.66
C LEU A 53 -16.59 -8.48 -3.32
N GLU A 54 -17.54 -7.62 -3.68
CA GLU A 54 -18.67 -7.97 -4.52
C GLU A 54 -18.26 -7.95 -5.99
N GLU A 55 -18.87 -8.80 -6.81
CA GLU A 55 -18.64 -8.86 -8.25
C GLU A 55 -18.86 -7.48 -8.90
N GLY A 56 -17.97 -7.08 -9.80
CA GLY A 56 -18.06 -5.79 -10.48
C GLY A 56 -17.71 -4.57 -9.62
N SER A 57 -17.16 -4.77 -8.40
CA SER A 57 -16.67 -3.67 -7.56
C SER A 57 -15.60 -2.85 -8.29
N ARG A 58 -15.60 -1.53 -8.01
CA ARG A 58 -14.61 -0.58 -8.55
C ARG A 58 -13.50 -0.34 -7.57
N GLY A 59 -12.25 -0.61 -7.99
CA GLY A 59 -11.04 -0.39 -7.21
C GLY A 59 -10.13 0.71 -7.77
N LEU A 60 -9.22 1.16 -6.90
CA LEU A 60 -8.07 1.99 -7.25
C LEU A 60 -6.79 1.26 -6.83
N ASP A 61 -5.84 1.12 -7.75
CA ASP A 61 -4.48 0.69 -7.42
C ASP A 61 -3.62 1.94 -7.18
N PHE A 62 -3.35 2.23 -5.90
CA PHE A 62 -2.67 3.45 -5.46
C PHE A 62 -1.18 3.19 -5.25
N GLY A 63 -0.36 3.80 -6.10
CA GLY A 63 1.08 3.51 -6.21
C GLY A 63 1.33 2.26 -7.05
N CYS A 64 0.63 2.16 -8.18
CA CYS A 64 0.64 0.95 -9.02
C CYS A 64 1.96 0.70 -9.77
N GLY A 65 2.92 1.63 -9.69
CA GLY A 65 4.21 1.54 -10.38
C GLY A 65 4.10 1.52 -11.91
N PRO A 66 5.20 1.18 -12.62
CA PRO A 66 5.21 1.12 -14.08
C PRO A 66 4.50 -0.11 -14.66
N GLY A 67 4.36 -1.19 -13.88
CA GLY A 67 3.75 -2.45 -14.28
C GLY A 67 2.64 -2.88 -13.34
N PRO A 68 1.37 -2.44 -13.54
CA PRO A 68 0.26 -2.61 -12.60
C PRO A 68 -0.29 -4.04 -12.59
N ALA A 69 0.53 -5.03 -12.22
CA ALA A 69 0.20 -6.45 -12.28
C ALA A 69 -0.98 -6.82 -11.38
N LEU A 70 -1.08 -6.22 -10.16
CA LEU A 70 -2.21 -6.49 -9.27
C LEU A 70 -3.53 -5.98 -9.86
N ALA A 71 -3.52 -4.79 -10.47
CA ALA A 71 -4.70 -4.26 -11.14
C ALA A 71 -5.14 -5.14 -12.32
N GLU A 72 -4.19 -5.67 -13.10
CA GLU A 72 -4.52 -6.62 -14.18
C GLU A 72 -5.11 -7.93 -13.64
N MET A 73 -4.54 -8.50 -12.57
CA MET A 73 -5.11 -9.67 -11.91
C MET A 73 -6.56 -9.43 -11.45
N LEU A 74 -6.84 -8.24 -10.90
CA LEU A 74 -8.19 -7.87 -10.46
C LEU A 74 -9.13 -7.67 -11.66
N LYS A 75 -8.68 -7.06 -12.76
CA LYS A 75 -9.50 -6.93 -13.99
C LYS A 75 -9.82 -8.28 -14.62
N GLU A 76 -8.85 -9.19 -14.71
CA GLU A 76 -9.06 -10.57 -15.20
C GLU A 76 -10.13 -11.30 -14.38
N ASP A 77 -10.30 -10.92 -13.12
CA ASP A 77 -11.26 -11.49 -12.18
C ASP A 77 -12.60 -10.72 -12.13
N GLY A 78 -12.81 -9.76 -13.05
CA GLY A 78 -14.09 -9.05 -13.25
C GLY A 78 -14.26 -7.75 -12.48
N PHE A 79 -13.20 -7.20 -11.84
CA PHE A 79 -13.26 -5.91 -11.16
C PHE A 79 -12.89 -4.74 -12.09
N TYR A 80 -13.45 -3.56 -11.82
CA TYR A 80 -13.06 -2.33 -12.53
C TYR A 80 -11.93 -1.64 -11.78
N MET A 81 -10.81 -1.36 -12.46
CA MET A 81 -9.62 -0.77 -11.84
C MET A 81 -9.25 0.57 -12.46
N ASP A 82 -9.19 1.60 -11.62
CA ASP A 82 -8.46 2.84 -11.90
C ASP A 82 -7.01 2.70 -11.39
N LEU A 83 -6.07 3.45 -11.98
CA LEU A 83 -4.66 3.39 -11.63
C LEU A 83 -4.16 4.78 -11.22
N TYR A 84 -3.34 4.84 -10.19
CA TYR A 84 -2.61 6.05 -9.82
C TYR A 84 -1.20 5.74 -9.40
N ASP A 85 -0.27 6.50 -9.96
CA ASP A 85 1.13 6.52 -9.53
C ASP A 85 1.73 7.91 -9.83
N PRO A 86 2.44 8.55 -8.88
CA PRO A 86 2.94 9.91 -9.06
C PRO A 86 3.99 10.05 -10.17
N PHE A 87 4.61 8.94 -10.59
CA PHE A 87 5.64 8.93 -11.64
C PHE A 87 5.13 8.37 -12.97
N PHE A 88 4.24 7.36 -12.95
CA PHE A 88 3.89 6.55 -14.12
C PHE A 88 2.43 6.70 -14.56
N PHE A 89 1.49 6.92 -13.64
CA PHE A 89 0.04 7.03 -13.91
C PHE A 89 -0.54 8.25 -13.19
N LYS A 90 -0.24 9.45 -13.72
CA LYS A 90 -0.57 10.75 -13.10
C LYS A 90 -2.01 11.20 -13.35
N GLU A 91 -2.96 10.26 -13.40
CA GLU A 91 -4.37 10.60 -13.62
C GLU A 91 -4.99 11.19 -12.33
N ILE A 92 -5.11 12.52 -12.30
CA ILE A 92 -5.63 13.25 -11.13
C ILE A 92 -7.14 13.10 -10.94
N LEU A 93 -7.88 12.71 -11.98
CA LEU A 93 -9.33 12.51 -11.89
C LEU A 93 -9.72 11.36 -10.94
N VAL A 94 -8.78 10.47 -10.62
CA VAL A 94 -9.00 9.42 -9.60
C VAL A 94 -9.35 10.01 -8.24
N PHE A 95 -8.86 11.21 -7.91
CA PHE A 95 -9.13 11.89 -6.64
C PHE A 95 -10.51 12.56 -6.56
N SER A 96 -11.26 12.60 -7.66
CA SER A 96 -12.65 13.08 -7.69
C SER A 96 -13.68 11.95 -7.59
N LYS A 97 -13.22 10.70 -7.48
CA LYS A 97 -14.05 9.50 -7.40
C LYS A 97 -13.99 8.88 -6.01
N THR A 98 -14.87 7.91 -5.76
CA THR A 98 -14.82 7.03 -4.59
C THR A 98 -14.85 5.57 -5.04
N TYR A 99 -14.25 4.69 -4.25
CA TYR A 99 -13.98 3.30 -4.61
C TYR A 99 -14.55 2.32 -3.59
N ASP A 100 -14.98 1.16 -4.06
CA ASP A 100 -15.42 0.06 -3.21
C ASP A 100 -14.22 -0.59 -2.51
N PHE A 101 -13.07 -0.55 -3.18
CA PHE A 101 -11.81 -0.98 -2.57
C PHE A 101 -10.60 -0.21 -3.12
N ILE A 102 -9.50 -0.24 -2.37
CA ILE A 102 -8.23 0.35 -2.78
C ILE A 102 -7.13 -0.67 -2.48
N THR A 103 -6.17 -0.80 -3.39
CA THR A 103 -4.91 -1.54 -3.18
C THR A 103 -3.75 -0.56 -3.05
N CYS A 104 -2.81 -0.85 -2.16
CA CYS A 104 -1.59 -0.09 -1.94
C CYS A 104 -0.46 -1.10 -1.63
N THR A 105 0.24 -1.53 -2.69
CA THR A 105 1.17 -2.67 -2.65
C THR A 105 2.58 -2.21 -2.90
N GLU A 106 3.52 -2.52 -1.97
CA GLU A 106 4.93 -2.07 -2.01
C GLU A 106 5.04 -0.56 -2.31
N THR A 107 4.20 0.22 -1.60
CA THR A 107 4.02 1.67 -1.82
C THR A 107 4.02 2.43 -0.50
N ALA A 108 3.42 1.88 0.56
CA ALA A 108 3.26 2.58 1.83
C ALA A 108 4.61 2.96 2.48
N GLU A 109 5.66 2.16 2.27
CA GLU A 109 7.03 2.42 2.73
C GLU A 109 7.69 3.63 2.09
N HIS A 110 7.13 4.12 0.97
CA HIS A 110 7.59 5.31 0.25
C HIS A 110 6.85 6.59 0.66
N PHE A 111 5.89 6.52 1.57
CA PHE A 111 5.10 7.67 2.00
C PHE A 111 5.92 8.65 2.83
N PHE A 112 6.23 9.82 2.30
CA PHE A 112 6.90 10.90 3.05
C PHE A 112 6.05 11.46 4.18
N SER A 113 4.73 11.35 4.05
CA SER A 113 3.74 11.79 5.03
C SER A 113 2.62 10.75 5.17
N PRO A 114 2.85 9.62 5.86
CA PRO A 114 1.87 8.53 5.95
C PRO A 114 0.49 8.99 6.42
N LYS A 115 0.44 9.92 7.40
CA LYS A 115 -0.84 10.46 7.86
C LYS A 115 -1.64 11.05 6.70
N LYS A 116 -1.01 11.90 5.87
CA LYS A 116 -1.66 12.56 4.74
C LYS A 116 -2.13 11.53 3.69
N GLU A 117 -1.28 10.56 3.38
CA GLU A 117 -1.62 9.54 2.39
C GLU A 117 -2.77 8.66 2.87
N PHE A 118 -2.74 8.18 4.12
CA PHE A 118 -3.86 7.41 4.67
C PHE A 118 -5.15 8.25 4.85
N ASP A 119 -5.05 9.57 5.08
CA ASP A 119 -6.22 10.46 5.09
C ASP A 119 -6.79 10.60 3.66
N THR A 120 -5.94 10.68 2.63
CA THR A 120 -6.35 10.65 1.22
C THR A 120 -7.06 9.33 0.89
N LEU A 121 -6.45 8.17 1.21
CA LEU A 121 -7.06 6.86 1.00
C LEU A 121 -8.42 6.75 1.71
N ASN A 122 -8.54 7.29 2.93
CA ASN A 122 -9.82 7.33 3.65
C ASN A 122 -10.89 8.16 2.91
N SER A 123 -10.51 9.28 2.31
CA SER A 123 -11.45 10.11 1.56
C SER A 123 -11.94 9.47 0.27
N LEU A 124 -11.10 8.63 -0.36
CA LEU A 124 -11.41 7.92 -1.59
C LEU A 124 -12.17 6.61 -1.37
N LEU A 125 -12.05 6.02 -0.18
CA LEU A 125 -12.71 4.77 0.15
C LEU A 125 -14.16 5.03 0.57
N LYS A 126 -15.10 4.33 -0.05
CA LYS A 126 -16.52 4.38 0.33
C LYS A 126 -16.75 3.79 1.73
N PRO A 127 -17.85 4.14 2.42
CA PRO A 127 -18.37 3.31 3.51
C PRO A 127 -18.57 1.86 3.04
N ASN A 128 -18.32 0.90 3.90
CA ASN A 128 -18.26 -0.54 3.62
C ASN A 128 -17.17 -0.95 2.62
N GLY A 129 -16.20 -0.07 2.35
CA GLY A 129 -15.09 -0.34 1.44
C GLY A 129 -13.90 -1.00 2.13
N TRP A 130 -13.03 -1.63 1.32
CA TRP A 130 -11.82 -2.31 1.76
C TRP A 130 -10.56 -1.62 1.27
N LEU A 131 -9.58 -1.44 2.14
CA LEU A 131 -8.22 -1.04 1.77
C LEU A 131 -7.27 -2.20 2.05
N GLY A 132 -6.62 -2.70 1.01
CA GLY A 132 -5.56 -3.69 1.12
C GLY A 132 -4.19 -3.03 1.03
N VAL A 133 -3.36 -3.18 2.06
CA VAL A 133 -1.97 -2.69 2.08
C VAL A 133 -1.03 -3.88 2.17
N MET A 134 -0.03 -3.89 1.29
CA MET A 134 1.04 -4.86 1.33
C MET A 134 2.37 -4.12 1.42
N THR A 135 3.12 -4.37 2.48
CA THR A 135 4.45 -3.82 2.76
C THR A 135 5.12 -4.69 3.82
N CYS A 136 6.43 -4.78 3.86
CA CYS A 136 7.09 -5.66 4.83
C CYS A 136 7.03 -5.08 6.25
N PHE A 137 6.47 -5.83 7.23
CA PHE A 137 6.33 -5.35 8.60
C PHE A 137 7.60 -5.58 9.41
N LEU A 138 7.96 -4.59 10.21
CA LEU A 138 8.99 -4.72 11.22
C LEU A 138 8.48 -5.60 12.39
N THR A 139 8.99 -6.81 12.50
CA THR A 139 8.57 -7.77 13.53
C THR A 139 9.29 -7.60 14.86
N LYS A 140 10.57 -7.19 14.81
CA LYS A 140 11.41 -6.97 16.01
C LYS A 140 12.25 -5.71 15.83
N LYS A 141 12.10 -4.74 16.72
CA LYS A 141 12.83 -3.46 16.66
C LYS A 141 14.35 -3.65 16.73
N GLU A 142 14.81 -4.64 17.51
CA GLU A 142 16.24 -4.95 17.68
C GLU A 142 16.89 -5.52 16.42
N ALA A 143 16.07 -6.03 15.47
CA ALA A 143 16.54 -6.53 14.18
C ALA A 143 16.63 -5.46 13.10
N PHE A 144 16.18 -4.21 13.36
CA PHE A 144 16.07 -3.16 12.35
C PHE A 144 17.40 -2.88 11.66
N ASP A 145 18.52 -2.84 12.39
CA ASP A 145 19.83 -2.53 11.82
C ASP A 145 20.33 -3.58 10.81
N LYS A 146 19.89 -4.83 10.94
CA LYS A 146 20.25 -5.94 10.06
C LYS A 146 19.17 -6.25 9.01
N TRP A 147 18.04 -5.58 9.07
CA TRP A 147 16.90 -5.86 8.20
C TRP A 147 17.16 -5.41 6.77
N TYR A 148 17.05 -6.34 5.80
CA TYR A 148 17.34 -6.06 4.39
C TYR A 148 16.46 -4.97 3.80
N TYR A 149 15.19 -4.88 4.22
CA TYR A 149 14.17 -3.97 3.72
C TYR A 149 14.54 -2.49 3.92
N ARG A 150 15.26 -2.15 4.99
CA ARG A 150 15.78 -0.80 5.23
C ARG A 150 16.91 -0.38 4.29
N ARG A 151 17.48 -1.31 3.51
CA ARG A 151 18.62 -1.03 2.62
C ARG A 151 18.18 -0.41 1.31
N ASP A 152 16.90 -0.49 0.95
CA ASP A 152 16.40 0.23 -0.20
C ASP A 152 16.34 1.73 0.13
N PRO A 153 17.05 2.60 -0.63
CA PRO A 153 17.14 4.02 -0.32
C PRO A 153 15.83 4.77 -0.58
N THR A 154 14.85 4.15 -1.23
CA THR A 154 13.52 4.71 -1.46
C THR A 154 12.55 4.44 -0.30
N HIS A 155 12.89 3.52 0.62
CA HIS A 155 12.09 3.24 1.80
C HIS A 155 12.32 4.30 2.88
N VAL A 156 11.32 5.11 3.14
CA VAL A 156 11.40 6.27 4.06
C VAL A 156 10.59 6.08 5.33
N VAL A 157 9.71 5.08 5.37
CA VAL A 157 8.91 4.74 6.55
C VAL A 157 8.77 3.24 6.71
N PHE A 158 8.83 2.75 7.95
CA PHE A 158 8.82 1.34 8.29
C PHE A 158 7.73 1.08 9.31
N TYR A 159 6.84 0.17 8.98
CA TYR A 159 5.64 -0.14 9.75
C TYR A 159 5.82 -1.43 10.54
N ALA A 160 5.27 -1.44 11.76
CA ALA A 160 5.00 -2.66 12.51
C ALA A 160 3.48 -2.93 12.48
N GLU A 161 3.05 -4.15 12.82
CA GLU A 161 1.62 -4.47 12.94
C GLU A 161 0.88 -3.44 13.81
N LYS A 162 1.48 -3.06 14.95
CA LYS A 162 0.96 -2.01 15.85
C LYS A 162 0.73 -0.67 15.18
N THR A 163 1.51 -0.34 14.16
CA THR A 163 1.32 0.90 13.38
C THR A 163 -0.02 0.88 12.66
N PHE A 164 -0.36 -0.23 12.03
CA PHE A 164 -1.62 -0.39 11.29
C PHE A 164 -2.84 -0.41 12.21
N GLU A 165 -2.75 -1.03 13.39
CA GLU A 165 -3.80 -0.93 14.42
C GLU A 165 -4.06 0.53 14.83
N VAL A 166 -3.00 1.33 15.00
CA VAL A 166 -3.13 2.76 15.34
C VAL A 166 -3.73 3.56 14.18
N ILE A 167 -3.32 3.28 12.93
CA ILE A 167 -3.88 3.91 11.73
C ILE A 167 -5.38 3.62 11.62
N ALA A 168 -5.79 2.38 11.85
CA ALA A 168 -7.20 1.97 11.82
C ALA A 168 -8.01 2.67 12.92
N MET A 169 -7.51 2.63 14.17
CA MET A 169 -8.18 3.26 15.30
C MET A 169 -8.41 4.75 15.09
N GLN A 170 -7.43 5.47 14.51
CA GLN A 170 -7.55 6.91 14.24
C GLN A 170 -8.62 7.25 13.19
N ARG A 171 -9.01 6.29 12.35
CA ARG A 171 -9.98 6.47 11.25
C ARG A 171 -11.30 5.75 11.48
N GLY A 172 -11.44 5.03 12.59
CA GLY A 172 -12.62 4.22 12.86
C GLY A 172 -12.71 2.97 11.97
N TRP A 173 -11.59 2.49 11.44
CA TRP A 173 -11.53 1.30 10.61
C TRP A 173 -11.34 0.03 11.43
N ASN A 174 -11.86 -1.08 10.93
CA ASN A 174 -11.45 -2.39 11.38
C ASN A 174 -10.11 -2.76 10.73
N CYS A 175 -9.24 -3.46 11.45
CA CYS A 175 -7.90 -3.84 10.99
C CYS A 175 -7.72 -5.35 11.13
N GLU A 176 -7.34 -6.00 10.05
CA GLU A 176 -7.03 -7.42 10.00
C GLU A 176 -5.61 -7.63 9.48
N ILE A 177 -4.70 -8.12 10.30
CA ILE A 177 -3.37 -8.57 9.88
C ILE A 177 -3.51 -9.97 9.27
N VAL A 178 -3.37 -10.06 7.95
CA VAL A 178 -3.55 -11.33 7.20
C VAL A 178 -2.27 -12.15 7.22
N THR A 179 -1.14 -11.49 6.96
CA THR A 179 0.20 -12.09 6.96
C THR A 179 1.20 -11.09 7.54
N LYS A 180 2.48 -11.47 7.62
CA LYS A 180 3.56 -10.58 8.10
C LYS A 180 3.86 -9.38 7.15
N ASP A 181 3.18 -9.29 6.03
CA ASP A 181 3.37 -8.28 4.98
C ASP A 181 2.04 -7.78 4.39
N VAL A 182 0.88 -8.26 4.86
CA VAL A 182 -0.44 -7.87 4.36
C VAL A 182 -1.38 -7.50 5.49
N VAL A 183 -1.99 -6.33 5.38
CA VAL A 183 -3.08 -5.86 6.23
C VAL A 183 -4.28 -5.47 5.39
N LEU A 184 -5.48 -5.82 5.85
CA LEU A 184 -6.74 -5.36 5.31
C LEU A 184 -7.43 -4.43 6.31
N PHE A 185 -7.93 -3.32 5.81
CA PHE A 185 -8.78 -2.40 6.56
C PHE A 185 -10.19 -2.41 5.98
N TYR A 186 -11.17 -2.44 6.85
CA TYR A 186 -12.57 -2.26 6.50
C TYR A 186 -13.06 -0.94 7.08
N LYS A 187 -13.62 -0.09 6.23
CA LYS A 187 -14.26 1.17 6.61
C LYS A 187 -15.75 0.92 6.80
N PRO A 188 -16.28 0.94 8.04
CA PRO A 188 -17.71 0.76 8.30
C PRO A 188 -18.54 1.91 7.75
#